data_624b48ccd453d2d635b9a7553ada1e79
#
_entry.id   624b48ccd453d2d635b9a7553ada1e79
#
_cell.length_a   1.000
_cell.length_b   1.000
_cell.length_c   1.000
_cell.angle_alpha   90.00
_cell.angle_beta   90.00
_cell.angle_gamma   90.00
#
_symmetry.space_group_name_H-M   'P 1'
#
loop_
_entity.id
_entity.type
_entity.pdbx_description
1 polymer ?
#
loop_
_entity_poly.entity_id
_entity_poly.type
_entity_poly.pdbx_seq_one_letter_code
_entity_poly.pdbx_strand_id
1 'polypeptide(L)'
;MQRREIAGVGTSKFLTWAFIITLVLGAAVFYLFYTGQLGGGSKIKITPPAHLSYEWTSMAANNNIVSDYLFSRSKKLIVGKGGDGVLAATSYTIAGRLVSEEAVNSSLYALSDQALLLKCYVRAGDRNNAVAVKESVIKRFQLPDGSYRAYIYADQSKNDDVVTVSAMIDWLDAMLEYYVTYGTEPDYKEIKILIEALFDNEGRLRTEKISVAKYADTLYVALEDTSIIKEGDAGSLEQRYGTLSGDSESGLVNNKEEMEDVEGVLLSNINLRLIKDLEANGLIVSGAYEKALKAVKGGFAGSGYSFYAYATSGAMDCGDYIYSGKNIGSIDIAQNVKTMKNLAEVKELDSESFAELKGNVMNTGRIYTEFVLLTGNYTGIEAMSAYTDGLMIAYQMGDKDLYEKLSDTLGKRVATKSTSPALYMIFREEGERYVFYARENFGTRLVTS
;
A
#
# COMPACT_ATOMS: atom_id res chain seq x y z
N MET A 1 -62.87 -57.76 -31.97
CA MET A 1 -62.73 -56.52 -31.15
C MET A 1 -61.32 -56.47 -30.59
N GLN A 2 -60.43 -55.79 -31.30
CA GLN A 2 -59.06 -55.53 -30.81
C GLN A 2 -59.00 -54.09 -30.28
N ARG A 3 -58.80 -53.92 -28.94
CA ARG A 3 -58.59 -52.62 -28.37
C ARG A 3 -57.06 -52.33 -28.31
N ARG A 4 -56.75 -51.17 -28.83
CA ARG A 4 -55.42 -50.57 -28.88
C ARG A 4 -54.87 -50.30 -27.47
N GLU A 5 -53.75 -50.90 -27.14
CA GLU A 5 -52.85 -50.44 -26.10
C GLU A 5 -51.66 -49.75 -26.81
N ILE A 6 -51.75 -48.44 -27.02
CA ILE A 6 -50.61 -47.61 -27.36
C ILE A 6 -50.85 -46.23 -26.72
N ALA A 7 -50.22 -45.95 -25.63
CA ALA A 7 -49.80 -44.61 -25.21
C ALA A 7 -49.43 -44.53 -23.73
N GLY A 8 -48.43 -45.26 -23.27
CA GLY A 8 -47.99 -45.15 -21.87
C GLY A 8 -46.49 -45.00 -21.68
N VAL A 9 -45.67 -45.36 -22.68
CA VAL A 9 -44.21 -45.48 -22.48
C VAL A 9 -43.43 -44.24 -22.86
N GLY A 10 -44.01 -43.34 -23.73
CA GLY A 10 -43.34 -42.14 -24.19
C GLY A 10 -43.37 -40.96 -23.22
N THR A 11 -44.46 -40.81 -22.50
CA THR A 11 -44.64 -39.69 -21.54
C THR A 11 -43.79 -39.78 -20.30
N SER A 12 -43.55 -40.97 -19.78
CA SER A 12 -42.69 -41.21 -18.57
C SER A 12 -41.22 -40.82 -18.86
N LYS A 13 -40.69 -41.28 -20.00
CA LYS A 13 -39.31 -40.94 -20.38
C LYS A 13 -39.12 -39.42 -20.65
N PHE A 14 -40.08 -38.80 -21.31
CA PHE A 14 -40.07 -37.37 -21.54
C PHE A 14 -40.08 -36.55 -20.23
N LEU A 15 -40.93 -36.90 -19.28
CA LEU A 15 -41.01 -36.29 -17.96
C LEU A 15 -39.70 -36.47 -17.14
N THR A 16 -39.09 -37.65 -17.26
CA THR A 16 -37.79 -37.93 -16.57
C THR A 16 -36.69 -37.07 -17.19
N TRP A 17 -36.59 -36.95 -18.51
CA TRP A 17 -35.62 -36.10 -19.17
C TRP A 17 -35.86 -34.62 -18.89
N ALA A 18 -37.10 -34.14 -18.89
CA ALA A 18 -37.46 -32.77 -18.55
C ALA A 18 -37.05 -32.44 -17.10
N PHE A 19 -37.25 -33.37 -16.16
CA PHE A 19 -36.85 -33.19 -14.77
C PHE A 19 -35.32 -33.15 -14.59
N ILE A 20 -34.57 -34.01 -15.29
CA ILE A 20 -33.11 -34.03 -15.27
C ILE A 20 -32.55 -32.73 -15.86
N ILE A 21 -33.09 -32.24 -17.00
CA ILE A 21 -32.68 -30.98 -17.62
C ILE A 21 -32.95 -29.79 -16.67
N THR A 22 -34.12 -29.76 -16.04
CA THR A 22 -34.47 -28.70 -15.09
C THR A 22 -33.52 -28.73 -13.86
N LEU A 23 -33.15 -29.89 -13.37
CA LEU A 23 -32.23 -30.07 -12.25
C LEU A 23 -30.82 -29.64 -12.61
N VAL A 24 -30.34 -29.97 -13.81
CA VAL A 24 -29.02 -29.54 -14.34
C VAL A 24 -29.00 -28.04 -14.58
N LEU A 25 -30.04 -27.47 -15.16
CA LEU A 25 -30.17 -26.03 -15.35
C LEU A 25 -30.28 -25.30 -14.00
N GLY A 26 -31.06 -25.82 -13.06
CA GLY A 26 -31.15 -25.29 -11.70
C GLY A 26 -29.81 -25.33 -10.97
N ALA A 27 -29.05 -26.41 -11.08
CA ALA A 27 -27.71 -26.54 -10.52
C ALA A 27 -26.71 -25.58 -11.20
N ALA A 28 -26.80 -25.43 -12.53
CA ALA A 28 -25.96 -24.48 -13.28
C ALA A 28 -26.27 -23.02 -12.89
N VAL A 29 -27.56 -22.68 -12.80
CA VAL A 29 -28.00 -21.33 -12.36
C VAL A 29 -27.58 -21.09 -10.90
N PHE A 30 -27.76 -22.09 -10.02
CA PHE A 30 -27.30 -21.99 -8.63
C PHE A 30 -25.78 -21.85 -8.54
N TYR A 31 -25.03 -22.61 -9.35
CA TYR A 31 -23.58 -22.51 -9.43
C TYR A 31 -23.15 -21.12 -9.92
N LEU A 32 -23.77 -20.61 -10.97
CA LEU A 32 -23.51 -19.27 -11.52
C LEU A 32 -23.92 -18.16 -10.51
N PHE A 33 -25.00 -18.37 -9.76
CA PHE A 33 -25.40 -17.46 -8.68
C PHE A 33 -24.44 -17.53 -7.49
N TYR A 34 -24.03 -18.74 -7.11
CA TYR A 34 -23.08 -18.97 -6.02
C TYR A 34 -21.68 -18.45 -6.35
N THR A 35 -21.25 -18.56 -7.60
CA THR A 35 -19.97 -18.00 -8.09
C THR A 35 -20.03 -16.50 -8.41
N GLY A 36 -21.20 -15.88 -8.25
CA GLY A 36 -21.40 -14.45 -8.56
C GLY A 36 -21.49 -14.13 -10.07
N GLN A 37 -21.44 -15.15 -10.96
CA GLN A 37 -21.50 -14.93 -12.41
C GLN A 37 -22.89 -14.54 -12.93
N LEU A 38 -23.96 -14.76 -12.17
CA LEU A 38 -25.33 -14.28 -12.46
C LEU A 38 -25.76 -13.07 -11.61
N GLY A 39 -24.99 -12.71 -10.57
CA GLY A 39 -25.15 -11.43 -9.89
C GLY A 39 -24.61 -10.35 -10.82
N GLY A 40 -25.42 -9.37 -11.17
CA GLY A 40 -25.10 -8.33 -12.15
C GLY A 40 -23.65 -7.89 -12.04
N GLY A 41 -22.89 -8.09 -13.11
CA GLY A 41 -21.46 -7.86 -13.14
C GLY A 41 -21.14 -6.48 -12.53
N SER A 42 -20.04 -6.38 -11.81
CA SER A 42 -19.59 -5.13 -11.21
C SER A 42 -19.74 -3.99 -12.22
N LYS A 43 -20.43 -2.92 -11.81
CA LYS A 43 -20.54 -1.69 -12.61
C LYS A 43 -19.18 -0.99 -12.74
N ILE A 44 -18.24 -1.32 -11.86
CA ILE A 44 -16.89 -0.74 -11.80
C ILE A 44 -15.91 -1.67 -12.50
N LYS A 45 -15.08 -1.11 -13.37
CA LYS A 45 -13.93 -1.79 -13.96
C LYS A 45 -12.67 -1.15 -13.42
N ILE A 46 -11.79 -1.94 -12.85
CA ILE A 46 -10.48 -1.46 -12.35
C ILE A 46 -9.35 -2.01 -13.21
N THR A 47 -8.23 -1.30 -13.20
CA THR A 47 -6.97 -1.82 -13.72
C THR A 47 -6.62 -3.09 -12.97
N PRO A 48 -6.47 -4.25 -13.65
CA PRO A 48 -6.17 -5.49 -12.95
C PRO A 48 -4.89 -5.35 -12.13
N PRO A 49 -4.86 -5.91 -10.90
CA PRO A 49 -3.63 -5.95 -10.14
C PRO A 49 -2.53 -6.69 -10.94
N ALA A 50 -1.29 -6.28 -10.73
CA ALA A 50 -0.16 -6.93 -11.38
C ALA A 50 -0.11 -8.41 -10.96
N HIS A 51 -0.10 -9.30 -11.96
CA HIS A 51 0.18 -10.72 -11.79
C HIS A 51 1.59 -11.00 -12.30
N LEU A 52 2.46 -11.41 -11.40
CA LEU A 52 3.84 -11.72 -11.76
C LEU A 52 3.88 -13.04 -12.54
N SER A 53 4.66 -13.07 -13.64
CA SER A 53 4.93 -14.32 -14.33
C SER A 53 5.77 -15.27 -13.46
N TYR A 54 5.80 -16.55 -13.82
CA TYR A 54 6.61 -17.57 -13.13
C TYR A 54 8.08 -17.15 -12.96
N GLU A 55 8.62 -16.43 -13.90
CA GLU A 55 10.01 -15.96 -13.85
C GLU A 55 10.25 -15.01 -12.67
N TRP A 56 9.38 -14.01 -12.46
CA TRP A 56 9.48 -13.06 -11.36
C TRP A 56 9.22 -13.72 -10.00
N THR A 57 8.21 -14.57 -9.94
CA THR A 57 7.91 -15.30 -8.69
C THR A 57 9.00 -16.28 -8.31
N SER A 58 9.66 -16.90 -9.30
CA SER A 58 10.79 -17.82 -9.04
C SER A 58 12.03 -17.08 -8.54
N MET A 59 12.32 -15.87 -9.01
CA MET A 59 13.41 -15.04 -8.46
C MET A 59 13.19 -14.74 -6.98
N ALA A 60 11.97 -14.34 -6.58
CA ALA A 60 11.64 -14.15 -5.17
C ALA A 60 11.77 -15.45 -4.36
N ALA A 61 11.27 -16.58 -4.89
CA ALA A 61 11.34 -17.88 -4.23
C ALA A 61 12.78 -18.38 -4.04
N ASN A 62 13.67 -18.16 -5.03
CA ASN A 62 15.09 -18.46 -4.91
C ASN A 62 15.77 -17.69 -3.79
N ASN A 63 15.22 -16.54 -3.43
CA ASN A 63 15.63 -15.70 -2.31
C ASN A 63 14.82 -15.96 -1.03
N ASN A 64 14.27 -17.16 -0.85
CA ASN A 64 13.48 -17.60 0.31
C ASN A 64 12.11 -16.90 0.47
N ILE A 65 11.66 -16.08 -0.46
CA ILE A 65 10.35 -15.40 -0.42
C ILE A 65 9.33 -16.26 -1.16
N VAL A 66 8.74 -17.24 -0.46
CA VAL A 66 7.67 -18.08 -1.01
C VAL A 66 6.33 -17.51 -0.59
N SER A 67 5.67 -16.84 -1.52
CA SER A 67 4.47 -16.01 -1.34
C SER A 67 3.34 -16.73 -0.56
N ASP A 68 3.02 -17.97 -0.90
CA ASP A 68 1.95 -18.73 -0.23
C ASP A 68 2.33 -19.16 1.19
N TYR A 69 3.59 -19.53 1.44
CA TYR A 69 4.05 -19.86 2.78
C TYR A 69 4.11 -18.61 3.67
N LEU A 70 4.61 -17.50 3.12
CA LEU A 70 4.61 -16.19 3.77
C LEU A 70 3.19 -15.82 4.21
N PHE A 71 2.21 -15.87 3.31
CA PHE A 71 0.82 -15.53 3.61
C PHE A 71 0.19 -16.50 4.61
N SER A 72 0.36 -17.81 4.42
CA SER A 72 -0.17 -18.82 5.32
C SER A 72 0.32 -18.64 6.76
N ARG A 73 1.60 -18.31 6.92
CA ARG A 73 2.21 -18.10 8.23
C ARG A 73 1.78 -16.77 8.86
N SER A 74 1.83 -15.67 8.09
CA SER A 74 1.40 -14.36 8.54
C SER A 74 -0.06 -14.36 8.98
N LYS A 75 -0.94 -14.99 8.18
CA LYS A 75 -2.35 -15.18 8.53
C LYS A 75 -2.53 -15.92 9.88
N LYS A 76 -1.69 -16.92 10.15
CA LYS A 76 -1.79 -17.70 11.39
C LYS A 76 -1.36 -16.90 12.62
N LEU A 77 -0.34 -16.06 12.50
CA LEU A 77 0.32 -15.40 13.64
C LEU A 77 -0.15 -13.97 13.87
N ILE A 78 -0.40 -13.22 12.80
CA ILE A 78 -0.75 -11.79 12.88
C ILE A 78 -2.26 -11.59 12.93
N VAL A 79 -3.05 -12.45 12.27
CA VAL A 79 -4.51 -12.26 12.18
C VAL A 79 -5.19 -12.87 13.38
N GLY A 80 -5.78 -12.02 14.21
CA GLY A 80 -6.64 -12.44 15.32
C GLY A 80 -8.01 -12.90 14.84
N LYS A 81 -8.53 -13.97 15.46
CA LYS A 81 -9.91 -14.44 15.30
C LYS A 81 -10.54 -14.45 16.68
N GLY A 82 -11.44 -13.53 16.93
CA GLY A 82 -12.12 -13.42 18.22
C GLY A 82 -13.52 -12.84 18.06
N GLY A 83 -14.24 -12.63 19.16
CA GLY A 83 -15.59 -12.03 19.15
C GLY A 83 -15.67 -10.64 18.49
N ASP A 84 -14.52 -10.00 18.24
CA ASP A 84 -14.37 -8.71 17.57
C ASP A 84 -14.13 -8.81 16.05
N GLY A 85 -14.09 -10.01 15.48
CA GLY A 85 -13.93 -10.22 14.04
C GLY A 85 -12.52 -10.65 13.61
N VAL A 86 -12.21 -10.44 12.32
CA VAL A 86 -10.96 -10.84 11.69
C VAL A 86 -10.15 -9.58 11.37
N LEU A 87 -9.11 -9.29 12.16
CA LEU A 87 -8.23 -8.14 11.97
C LEU A 87 -6.76 -8.54 12.12
N ALA A 88 -5.88 -7.90 11.33
CA ALA A 88 -4.44 -8.04 11.48
C ALA A 88 -3.90 -7.07 12.52
N ALA A 89 -3.20 -7.58 13.53
CA ALA A 89 -2.35 -6.75 14.38
C ALA A 89 -1.21 -6.13 13.54
N THR A 90 -0.74 -4.94 13.91
CA THR A 90 0.34 -4.28 13.14
C THR A 90 1.64 -5.08 13.16
N SER A 91 1.87 -5.86 14.20
CA SER A 91 3.07 -6.70 14.30
C SER A 91 2.88 -7.90 15.22
N TYR A 92 3.76 -8.88 15.02
CA TYR A 92 4.02 -10.01 15.89
C TYR A 92 5.48 -9.97 16.31
N THR A 93 5.78 -10.08 17.60
CA THR A 93 7.12 -9.91 18.13
C THR A 93 7.58 -11.16 18.85
N ILE A 94 8.80 -11.61 18.58
CA ILE A 94 9.50 -12.68 19.29
C ILE A 94 10.65 -12.07 20.07
N ALA A 95 10.71 -12.28 21.39
CA ALA A 95 11.81 -11.84 22.23
C ALA A 95 12.97 -12.85 22.22
N GLY A 96 14.20 -12.36 22.26
CA GLY A 96 15.41 -13.18 22.37
C GLY A 96 15.78 -13.88 21.06
N ARG A 97 15.47 -15.18 20.92
CA ARG A 97 15.85 -15.96 19.73
C ARG A 97 14.66 -16.18 18.81
N LEU A 98 14.87 -16.23 17.49
CA LEU A 98 13.84 -16.52 16.47
C LEU A 98 13.02 -17.81 16.71
N VAL A 99 13.48 -18.69 17.59
CA VAL A 99 12.86 -19.95 17.98
C VAL A 99 12.16 -19.89 19.34
N SER A 100 12.12 -18.72 19.98
CA SER A 100 11.46 -18.54 21.28
C SER A 100 9.96 -18.70 21.15
N GLU A 101 9.33 -19.29 22.15
CA GLU A 101 7.88 -19.36 22.30
C GLU A 101 7.28 -18.10 22.92
N GLU A 102 8.14 -17.23 23.46
CA GLU A 102 7.73 -15.93 24.01
C GLU A 102 7.45 -14.95 22.87
N ALA A 103 6.20 -14.90 22.47
CA ALA A 103 5.76 -14.09 21.38
C ALA A 103 4.48 -13.32 21.74
N VAL A 104 4.39 -12.07 21.25
CA VAL A 104 3.28 -11.19 21.55
C VAL A 104 2.81 -10.48 20.27
N ASN A 105 1.50 -10.46 20.04
CA ASN A 105 0.89 -9.59 19.04
C ASN A 105 0.81 -8.14 19.56
N SER A 106 0.99 -7.20 18.66
CA SER A 106 0.67 -5.80 18.95
C SER A 106 -0.80 -5.65 19.33
N SER A 107 -1.09 -4.73 20.24
CA SER A 107 -2.46 -4.32 20.55
C SER A 107 -3.00 -3.27 19.58
N LEU A 108 -2.19 -2.83 18.61
CA LEU A 108 -2.52 -1.83 17.60
C LEU A 108 -2.93 -2.52 16.29
N TYR A 109 -3.96 -1.99 15.66
CA TYR A 109 -4.47 -2.40 14.35
C TYR A 109 -4.52 -1.17 13.45
N ALA A 110 -3.80 -1.17 12.33
CA ALA A 110 -3.79 -0.07 11.37
C ALA A 110 -4.72 -0.38 10.19
N LEU A 111 -5.44 0.62 9.69
CA LEU A 111 -6.37 0.47 8.56
C LEU A 111 -5.63 0.05 7.28
N SER A 112 -4.44 0.62 7.02
CA SER A 112 -3.62 0.23 5.87
C SER A 112 -3.21 -1.25 5.90
N ASP A 113 -2.96 -1.83 7.10
CA ASP A 113 -2.66 -3.26 7.24
C ASP A 113 -3.90 -4.12 6.94
N GLN A 114 -5.10 -3.65 7.32
CA GLN A 114 -6.35 -4.32 6.97
C GLN A 114 -6.61 -4.27 5.46
N ALA A 115 -6.29 -3.15 4.81
CA ALA A 115 -6.38 -3.02 3.35
C ALA A 115 -5.50 -4.05 2.63
N LEU A 116 -4.26 -4.23 3.07
CA LEU A 116 -3.36 -5.26 2.53
C LEU A 116 -3.89 -6.67 2.79
N LEU A 117 -4.40 -6.94 4.00
CA LEU A 117 -5.00 -8.23 4.35
C LEU A 117 -6.22 -8.54 3.49
N LEU A 118 -7.11 -7.57 3.28
CA LEU A 118 -8.27 -7.70 2.41
C LEU A 118 -7.86 -8.08 0.98
N LYS A 119 -6.91 -7.36 0.39
CA LYS A 119 -6.36 -7.68 -0.93
C LYS A 119 -5.75 -9.08 -0.99
N CYS A 120 -5.00 -9.49 0.04
CA CYS A 120 -4.44 -10.84 0.11
C CYS A 120 -5.52 -11.93 0.07
N TYR A 121 -6.63 -11.76 0.80
CA TYR A 121 -7.74 -12.70 0.76
C TYR A 121 -8.49 -12.69 -0.58
N VAL A 122 -8.71 -11.49 -1.16
CA VAL A 122 -9.35 -11.35 -2.48
C VAL A 122 -8.54 -12.09 -3.54
N ARG A 123 -7.23 -11.86 -3.61
CA ARG A 123 -6.33 -12.51 -4.59
C ARG A 123 -6.13 -14.00 -4.32
N ALA A 124 -6.28 -14.46 -3.09
CA ALA A 124 -6.28 -15.88 -2.75
C ALA A 124 -7.62 -16.58 -3.03
N GLY A 125 -8.66 -15.87 -3.49
CA GLY A 125 -10.00 -16.42 -3.69
C GLY A 125 -10.75 -16.77 -2.40
N ASP A 126 -10.26 -16.34 -1.24
CA ASP A 126 -10.83 -16.64 0.08
C ASP A 126 -11.93 -15.63 0.44
N ARG A 127 -13.09 -15.80 -0.20
CA ARG A 127 -14.25 -14.92 -0.04
C ARG A 127 -14.69 -14.79 1.41
N ASN A 128 -14.71 -15.88 2.16
CA ASN A 128 -15.24 -15.87 3.53
C ASN A 128 -14.41 -14.98 4.44
N ASN A 129 -13.08 -15.12 4.38
CA ASN A 129 -12.19 -14.27 5.17
C ASN A 129 -12.15 -12.83 4.64
N ALA A 130 -12.26 -12.60 3.32
CA ALA A 130 -12.37 -11.26 2.75
C ALA A 130 -13.61 -10.51 3.27
N VAL A 131 -14.78 -11.17 3.29
CA VAL A 131 -16.01 -10.61 3.87
C VAL A 131 -15.83 -10.33 5.37
N ALA A 132 -15.27 -11.27 6.12
CA ALA A 132 -15.05 -11.11 7.55
C ALA A 132 -14.11 -9.94 7.90
N VAL A 133 -13.04 -9.75 7.14
CA VAL A 133 -12.14 -8.57 7.30
C VAL A 133 -12.91 -7.28 7.02
N LYS A 134 -13.59 -7.20 5.87
CA LYS A 134 -14.38 -6.01 5.51
C LYS A 134 -15.39 -5.63 6.60
N GLU A 135 -16.18 -6.59 7.05
CA GLU A 135 -17.19 -6.35 8.10
C GLU A 135 -16.57 -5.93 9.43
N SER A 136 -15.43 -6.54 9.80
CA SER A 136 -14.70 -6.17 11.00
C SER A 136 -14.15 -4.74 10.94
N VAL A 137 -13.64 -4.33 9.77
CA VAL A 137 -13.15 -2.97 9.55
C VAL A 137 -14.29 -1.97 9.61
N ILE A 138 -15.37 -2.18 8.88
CA ILE A 138 -16.56 -1.29 8.93
C ILE A 138 -17.05 -1.14 10.37
N LYS A 139 -17.20 -2.24 11.10
CA LYS A 139 -17.69 -2.22 12.48
C LYS A 139 -16.78 -1.44 13.44
N ARG A 140 -15.46 -1.48 13.26
CA ARG A 140 -14.52 -1.01 14.27
C ARG A 140 -13.79 0.28 13.92
N PHE A 141 -13.55 0.53 12.64
CA PHE A 141 -12.79 1.70 12.18
C PHE A 141 -13.69 2.83 11.68
N GLN A 142 -14.89 2.51 11.16
CA GLN A 142 -15.75 3.53 10.60
C GLN A 142 -16.29 4.48 11.67
N LEU A 143 -16.26 5.77 11.36
CA LEU A 143 -16.81 6.85 12.16
C LEU A 143 -18.23 7.18 11.71
N PRO A 144 -19.02 7.89 12.54
CA PRO A 144 -20.40 8.25 12.19
C PRO A 144 -20.56 9.11 10.94
N ASP A 145 -19.51 9.86 10.55
CA ASP A 145 -19.45 10.67 9.33
C ASP A 145 -19.07 9.87 8.08
N GLY A 146 -18.82 8.58 8.22
CA GLY A 146 -18.41 7.69 7.13
C GLY A 146 -16.90 7.65 6.87
N SER A 147 -16.10 8.46 7.54
CA SER A 147 -14.63 8.35 7.51
C SER A 147 -14.15 7.15 8.34
N TYR A 148 -12.86 6.84 8.26
CA TYR A 148 -12.27 5.70 8.96
C TYR A 148 -11.07 6.12 9.79
N ARG A 149 -11.00 5.61 11.03
CA ARG A 149 -9.81 5.74 11.86
C ARG A 149 -8.59 5.14 11.16
N ALA A 150 -7.47 5.81 11.21
CA ALA A 150 -6.22 5.29 10.67
C ALA A 150 -5.71 4.07 11.46
N TYR A 151 -6.01 4.04 12.76
CA TYR A 151 -5.68 2.92 13.64
C TYR A 151 -6.67 2.82 14.81
N ILE A 152 -6.73 1.63 15.39
CA ILE A 152 -7.47 1.34 16.63
C ILE A 152 -6.62 0.46 17.54
N TYR A 153 -6.89 0.54 18.84
CA TYR A 153 -6.31 -0.36 19.83
C TYR A 153 -7.27 -1.52 20.16
N ALA A 154 -6.71 -2.63 20.63
CA ALA A 154 -7.50 -3.74 21.18
C ALA A 154 -8.37 -3.25 22.36
N ASP A 155 -7.80 -2.42 23.24
CA ASP A 155 -8.51 -1.67 24.25
C ASP A 155 -9.20 -0.46 23.62
N GLN A 156 -10.49 -0.58 23.37
CA GLN A 156 -11.29 0.44 22.69
C GLN A 156 -11.34 1.78 23.42
N SER A 157 -11.09 1.79 24.74
CA SER A 157 -11.05 3.02 25.53
C SER A 157 -9.89 3.96 25.17
N LYS A 158 -8.90 3.44 24.42
CA LYS A 158 -7.71 4.17 23.94
C LYS A 158 -7.84 4.66 22.50
N ASN A 159 -8.98 4.44 21.85
CA ASN A 159 -9.15 4.83 20.47
C ASN A 159 -9.42 6.32 20.36
N ASP A 160 -8.55 7.01 19.63
CA ASP A 160 -8.75 8.37 19.15
C ASP A 160 -9.32 8.35 17.73
N ASP A 161 -10.04 9.41 17.36
CA ASP A 161 -10.63 9.55 16.02
C ASP A 161 -9.61 10.12 15.02
N VAL A 162 -8.42 9.54 14.98
CA VAL A 162 -7.38 9.93 14.03
C VAL A 162 -7.70 9.38 12.66
N VAL A 163 -7.97 10.27 11.71
CA VAL A 163 -8.21 9.97 10.30
C VAL A 163 -7.02 10.45 9.49
N THR A 164 -6.54 9.65 8.54
CA THR A 164 -5.49 10.05 7.59
C THR A 164 -5.91 9.71 6.16
N VAL A 165 -5.59 10.60 5.23
CA VAL A 165 -5.84 10.38 3.80
C VAL A 165 -5.14 9.11 3.32
N SER A 166 -3.90 8.86 3.76
CA SER A 166 -3.13 7.66 3.39
C SER A 166 -3.86 6.36 3.72
N ALA A 167 -4.37 6.24 4.96
CA ALA A 167 -5.05 5.01 5.38
C ALA A 167 -6.38 4.82 4.64
N MET A 168 -7.13 5.90 4.42
CA MET A 168 -8.40 5.85 3.69
C MET A 168 -8.21 5.54 2.20
N ILE A 169 -7.15 6.05 1.54
CA ILE A 169 -6.80 5.72 0.16
C ILE A 169 -6.45 4.24 0.03
N ASP A 170 -5.63 3.72 0.93
CA ASP A 170 -5.27 2.29 0.93
C ASP A 170 -6.53 1.42 1.10
N TRP A 171 -7.46 1.84 1.98
CA TRP A 171 -8.73 1.14 2.21
C TRP A 171 -9.67 1.21 1.01
N LEU A 172 -9.83 2.39 0.39
CA LEU A 172 -10.65 2.55 -0.83
C LEU A 172 -10.15 1.67 -1.96
N ASP A 173 -8.83 1.61 -2.17
CA ASP A 173 -8.22 0.77 -3.20
C ASP A 173 -8.46 -0.74 -2.93
N ALA A 174 -8.42 -1.16 -1.67
CA ALA A 174 -8.75 -2.54 -1.29
C ALA A 174 -10.25 -2.85 -1.45
N MET A 175 -11.12 -1.90 -1.10
CA MET A 175 -12.56 -2.04 -1.26
C MET A 175 -12.99 -2.10 -2.74
N LEU A 176 -12.31 -1.40 -3.64
CA LEU A 176 -12.55 -1.51 -5.07
C LEU A 176 -12.17 -2.89 -5.61
N GLU A 177 -11.00 -3.43 -5.23
CA GLU A 177 -10.57 -4.78 -5.60
C GLU A 177 -11.54 -5.84 -5.06
N TYR A 178 -11.99 -5.69 -3.81
CA TYR A 178 -13.02 -6.53 -3.21
C TYR A 178 -14.36 -6.44 -3.96
N TYR A 179 -14.81 -5.22 -4.26
CA TYR A 179 -16.10 -4.98 -4.92
C TYR A 179 -16.15 -5.59 -6.32
N VAL A 180 -15.10 -5.44 -7.10
CA VAL A 180 -15.02 -6.03 -8.46
C VAL A 180 -15.11 -7.54 -8.42
N THR A 181 -14.59 -8.18 -7.36
CA THR A 181 -14.53 -9.64 -7.23
C THR A 181 -15.78 -10.23 -6.55
N TYR A 182 -16.26 -9.59 -5.48
CA TYR A 182 -17.31 -10.16 -4.61
C TYR A 182 -18.44 -9.20 -4.26
N GLY A 183 -18.33 -7.92 -4.67
CA GLY A 183 -19.12 -6.82 -4.15
C GLY A 183 -20.60 -6.90 -4.43
N THR A 184 -21.35 -6.22 -3.60
CA THR A 184 -22.81 -6.07 -3.61
C THR A 184 -23.18 -4.59 -3.65
N GLU A 185 -24.49 -4.28 -3.77
CA GLU A 185 -24.96 -2.89 -3.75
C GLU A 185 -24.60 -2.12 -2.45
N PRO A 186 -24.66 -2.71 -1.26
CA PRO A 186 -24.16 -2.06 -0.05
C PRO A 186 -22.67 -1.69 -0.12
N ASP A 187 -21.83 -2.56 -0.71
CA ASP A 187 -20.40 -2.28 -0.86
C ASP A 187 -20.16 -1.11 -1.82
N TYR A 188 -20.96 -0.98 -2.85
CA TYR A 188 -20.92 0.17 -3.77
C TYR A 188 -21.25 1.49 -3.09
N LYS A 189 -22.23 1.49 -2.18
CA LYS A 189 -22.57 2.67 -1.37
C LYS A 189 -21.43 3.05 -0.45
N GLU A 190 -20.79 2.07 0.18
CA GLU A 190 -19.62 2.30 1.03
C GLU A 190 -18.45 2.92 0.26
N ILE A 191 -18.17 2.44 -0.95
CA ILE A 191 -17.16 3.03 -1.84
C ILE A 191 -17.48 4.50 -2.15
N LYS A 192 -18.75 4.84 -2.42
CA LYS A 192 -19.15 6.24 -2.65
C LYS A 192 -18.91 7.14 -1.45
N ILE A 193 -19.25 6.67 -0.24
CA ILE A 193 -19.00 7.40 1.01
C ILE A 193 -17.49 7.67 1.16
N LEU A 194 -16.64 6.68 0.92
CA LEU A 194 -15.19 6.84 0.96
C LEU A 194 -14.69 7.85 -0.07
N ILE A 195 -15.23 7.82 -1.30
CA ILE A 195 -14.88 8.79 -2.34
C ILE A 195 -15.28 10.21 -1.94
N GLU A 196 -16.48 10.40 -1.42
CA GLU A 196 -16.96 11.71 -0.95
C GLU A 196 -16.13 12.25 0.24
N ALA A 197 -15.62 11.36 1.09
CA ALA A 197 -14.72 11.74 2.19
C ALA A 197 -13.31 12.11 1.71
N LEU A 198 -12.82 11.50 0.62
CA LEU A 198 -11.45 11.66 0.12
C LEU A 198 -11.29 12.73 -0.96
N PHE A 199 -12.30 12.92 -1.79
CA PHE A 199 -12.21 13.82 -2.95
C PHE A 199 -13.19 14.99 -2.82
N ASP A 200 -12.80 16.13 -3.35
CA ASP A 200 -13.67 17.28 -3.48
C ASP A 200 -14.51 17.23 -4.80
N ASN A 201 -15.36 18.23 -4.99
CA ASN A 201 -16.23 18.31 -6.16
C ASN A 201 -15.46 18.51 -7.49
N GLU A 202 -14.19 18.88 -7.43
CA GLU A 202 -13.31 19.01 -8.59
C GLU A 202 -12.46 17.76 -8.84
N GLY A 203 -12.68 16.70 -8.04
CA GLY A 203 -11.97 15.42 -8.11
C GLY A 203 -10.54 15.50 -7.57
N ARG A 204 -10.21 16.52 -6.79
CA ARG A 204 -8.93 16.65 -6.13
C ARG A 204 -8.96 15.90 -4.81
N LEU A 205 -7.86 15.25 -4.48
CA LEU A 205 -7.69 14.68 -3.15
C LEU A 205 -7.74 15.81 -2.11
N ARG A 206 -8.50 15.61 -1.03
CA ARG A 206 -8.63 16.59 0.05
C ARG A 206 -7.30 16.79 0.76
N THR A 207 -7.06 18.01 1.19
CA THR A 207 -5.90 18.33 2.02
C THR A 207 -6.03 17.70 3.40
N GLU A 208 -4.88 17.44 4.01
CA GLU A 208 -4.77 17.04 5.41
C GLU A 208 -3.69 17.90 6.09
N LYS A 209 -3.72 17.92 7.42
CA LYS A 209 -2.64 18.51 8.19
C LYS A 209 -1.41 17.63 8.13
N ILE A 210 -0.33 18.17 7.59
CA ILE A 210 0.96 17.52 7.43
C ILE A 210 1.94 18.21 8.36
N SER A 211 2.53 17.47 9.28
CA SER A 211 3.58 18.01 10.13
C SER A 211 4.90 17.93 9.37
N VAL A 212 5.50 19.08 9.09
CA VAL A 212 6.75 19.25 8.36
C VAL A 212 7.75 20.02 9.20
N ALA A 213 9.02 19.90 8.87
CA ALA A 213 10.06 20.70 9.50
C ALA A 213 9.81 22.19 9.19
N LYS A 214 9.90 23.04 10.18
CA LYS A 214 9.87 24.48 10.02
C LYS A 214 10.93 24.89 9.01
N TYR A 215 10.62 25.79 8.08
CA TYR A 215 11.47 26.17 6.94
C TYR A 215 11.64 25.09 5.85
N ALA A 216 10.78 24.09 5.80
CA ALA A 216 10.78 23.11 4.71
C ALA A 216 10.60 23.75 3.31
N ASP A 217 9.92 24.89 3.23
CA ASP A 217 9.78 25.76 2.05
C ASP A 217 11.07 26.48 1.67
N THR A 218 11.92 26.83 2.64
CA THR A 218 13.21 27.50 2.35
C THR A 218 14.22 26.61 1.63
N LEU A 219 14.09 25.28 1.77
CA LEU A 219 14.86 24.33 0.98
C LEU A 219 14.44 24.28 -0.48
N TYR A 220 13.19 24.56 -0.77
CA TYR A 220 12.67 24.70 -2.13
C TYR A 220 13.44 25.78 -2.92
N VAL A 221 13.66 26.96 -2.32
CA VAL A 221 14.42 28.05 -2.94
C VAL A 221 15.88 27.64 -3.18
N ALA A 222 16.47 26.85 -2.29
CA ALA A 222 17.83 26.35 -2.46
C ALA A 222 17.95 25.28 -3.56
N LEU A 223 16.88 24.50 -3.81
CA LEU A 223 16.84 23.50 -4.89
C LEU A 223 16.60 24.13 -6.28
N GLU A 224 15.77 25.17 -6.37
CA GLU A 224 15.54 25.88 -7.63
C GLU A 224 16.77 26.70 -8.10
N ASP A 225 17.57 27.17 -7.16
CA ASP A 225 18.73 28.03 -7.45
C ASP A 225 20.05 27.46 -6.91
N THR A 226 20.41 26.26 -7.41
CA THR A 226 21.72 25.65 -7.12
C THR A 226 22.90 26.50 -7.54
N SER A 227 22.68 27.56 -8.37
CA SER A 227 23.69 28.53 -8.74
C SER A 227 24.06 29.49 -7.59
N ILE A 228 23.24 29.54 -6.51
CA ILE A 228 23.45 30.45 -5.36
C ILE A 228 24.31 29.81 -4.28
N ILE A 229 24.44 28.47 -4.23
CA ILE A 229 25.36 27.80 -3.29
C ILE A 229 26.80 27.95 -3.83
N LYS A 230 27.31 29.17 -3.80
CA LYS A 230 28.77 29.39 -3.92
C LYS A 230 29.40 28.92 -2.62
N GLU A 231 30.62 28.36 -2.74
CA GLU A 231 31.46 27.88 -1.61
C GLU A 231 31.61 28.86 -0.42
N GLY A 232 31.18 30.13 -0.58
CA GLY A 232 31.18 31.14 0.47
C GLY A 232 29.91 31.26 1.32
N ASP A 233 28.80 30.65 0.88
CA ASP A 233 27.48 30.80 1.55
C ASP A 233 27.14 29.64 2.52
N ALA A 234 28.00 28.64 2.63
CA ALA A 234 27.86 27.58 3.63
C ALA A 234 27.73 28.16 5.06
N GLY A 235 28.46 29.24 5.37
CA GLY A 235 28.33 29.93 6.65
C GLY A 235 26.97 30.62 6.89
N SER A 236 26.26 31.02 5.83
CA SER A 236 24.92 31.61 5.97
C SER A 236 23.83 30.55 6.19
N LEU A 237 24.04 29.34 5.66
CA LEU A 237 23.20 28.19 5.93
C LEU A 237 23.43 27.66 7.34
N GLU A 238 24.69 27.55 7.81
CA GLU A 238 25.01 27.22 9.20
C GLU A 238 24.40 28.22 10.20
N GLN A 239 24.37 29.49 9.87
CA GLN A 239 23.80 30.53 10.71
C GLN A 239 22.26 30.49 10.75
N ARG A 240 21.59 30.01 9.69
CA ARG A 240 20.15 29.82 9.60
C ARG A 240 19.67 28.49 10.21
N TYR A 241 20.46 27.42 10.08
CA TYR A 241 20.06 26.06 10.43
C TYR A 241 20.81 25.49 11.65
N GLY A 242 21.60 26.31 12.35
CA GLY A 242 22.45 25.88 13.48
C GLY A 242 23.75 25.22 13.00
N THR A 243 24.74 25.20 13.88
CA THR A 243 26.07 24.65 13.61
C THR A 243 25.95 23.16 13.31
N LEU A 244 26.18 22.75 12.06
CA LEU A 244 26.39 21.35 11.70
C LEU A 244 27.76 20.91 12.26
N SER A 245 27.82 20.70 13.59
CA SER A 245 29.08 20.24 14.25
C SER A 245 29.30 18.78 13.89
N GLY A 246 30.40 18.51 13.22
CA GLY A 246 30.76 17.27 12.57
C GLY A 246 31.17 16.10 13.45
N ASP A 247 30.66 15.95 14.67
CA ASP A 247 31.06 14.88 15.58
C ASP A 247 29.93 13.93 16.05
N SER A 248 28.78 13.92 15.37
CA SER A 248 27.78 12.91 15.65
C SER A 248 27.43 12.14 14.37
N GLU A 249 27.50 10.82 14.40
CA GLU A 249 27.04 9.89 13.35
C GLU A 249 25.54 10.04 13.01
N SER A 250 24.86 10.99 13.64
CA SER A 250 23.52 11.46 13.34
C SER A 250 23.53 12.98 13.19
N GLY A 251 24.08 13.50 12.10
CA GLY A 251 24.05 14.93 11.75
C GLY A 251 22.64 15.49 11.45
N LEU A 252 21.63 14.87 11.95
CA LEU A 252 20.24 15.29 11.88
C LEU A 252 19.92 16.07 13.15
N VAL A 253 19.75 17.37 13.01
CA VAL A 253 19.20 18.21 14.09
C VAL A 253 17.76 17.77 14.30
N ASN A 254 17.57 16.87 15.26
CA ASN A 254 16.26 16.38 15.71
C ASN A 254 15.64 17.44 16.63
N ASN A 255 15.39 18.65 16.12
CA ASN A 255 14.69 19.70 16.85
C ASN A 255 13.18 19.46 16.70
N LYS A 256 12.62 18.60 17.55
CA LYS A 256 11.18 18.44 17.71
C LYS A 256 10.42 19.75 17.97
N GLU A 257 11.13 20.81 18.34
CA GLU A 257 10.57 22.13 18.62
C GLU A 257 10.36 22.99 17.36
N GLU A 258 10.81 22.52 16.18
CA GLU A 258 10.72 23.27 14.91
C GLU A 258 9.84 22.56 13.88
N MET A 259 8.80 21.89 14.31
CA MET A 259 7.77 21.34 13.40
C MET A 259 6.62 22.32 13.27
N GLU A 260 6.05 22.41 12.07
CA GLU A 260 4.84 23.15 11.80
C GLU A 260 3.83 22.27 11.05
N ASP A 261 2.56 22.57 11.25
CA ASP A 261 1.47 21.92 10.53
C ASP A 261 1.10 22.75 9.30
N VAL A 262 1.20 22.16 8.14
CA VAL A 262 0.74 22.77 6.87
C VAL A 262 -0.47 21.99 6.35
N GLU A 263 -1.41 22.69 5.74
CA GLU A 263 -2.48 22.04 4.98
C GLU A 263 -1.92 21.66 3.61
N GLY A 264 -1.99 20.38 3.23
CA GLY A 264 -1.42 19.92 1.98
C GLY A 264 -1.83 18.50 1.61
N VAL A 265 -1.23 17.99 0.54
CA VAL A 265 -1.43 16.62 0.08
C VAL A 265 -0.05 15.95 -0.05
N LEU A 266 0.17 14.84 0.66
CA LEU A 266 1.36 14.03 0.45
C LEU A 266 1.36 13.45 -0.97
N LEU A 267 2.43 13.67 -1.75
CA LEU A 267 2.51 13.16 -3.11
C LEU A 267 2.39 11.64 -3.16
N SER A 268 2.91 10.96 -2.17
CA SER A 268 2.81 9.50 -2.01
C SER A 268 1.38 9.00 -1.78
N ASN A 269 0.43 9.87 -1.37
CA ASN A 269 -0.98 9.52 -1.22
C ASN A 269 -1.76 9.67 -2.54
N ILE A 270 -1.20 10.34 -3.55
CA ILE A 270 -1.81 10.47 -4.87
C ILE A 270 -1.65 9.14 -5.62
N ASN A 271 -2.56 8.21 -5.36
CA ASN A 271 -2.60 6.92 -6.06
C ASN A 271 -3.17 7.11 -7.47
N LEU A 272 -2.27 7.33 -8.44
CA LEU A 272 -2.63 7.66 -9.82
C LEU A 272 -3.46 6.57 -10.51
N ARG A 273 -3.16 5.29 -10.26
CA ARG A 273 -3.92 4.18 -10.81
C ARG A 273 -5.35 4.19 -10.28
N LEU A 274 -5.52 4.36 -8.97
CA LEU A 274 -6.84 4.45 -8.33
C LEU A 274 -7.64 5.62 -8.89
N ILE A 275 -7.06 6.82 -8.98
CA ILE A 275 -7.72 8.02 -9.52
C ILE A 275 -8.15 7.80 -10.97
N LYS A 276 -7.29 7.20 -11.80
CA LYS A 276 -7.60 6.84 -13.17
C LYS A 276 -8.78 5.88 -13.27
N ASP A 277 -8.81 4.85 -12.42
CA ASP A 277 -9.92 3.89 -12.37
C ASP A 277 -11.23 4.54 -11.91
N LEU A 278 -11.18 5.41 -10.89
CA LEU A 278 -12.35 6.16 -10.41
C LEU A 278 -12.92 7.07 -11.49
N GLU A 279 -12.08 7.83 -12.19
CA GLU A 279 -12.48 8.71 -13.29
C GLU A 279 -13.08 7.90 -14.45
N ALA A 280 -12.43 6.82 -14.88
CA ALA A 280 -12.90 5.97 -15.96
C ALA A 280 -14.27 5.32 -15.69
N ASN A 281 -14.64 5.17 -14.42
CA ASN A 281 -15.95 4.67 -13.99
C ASN A 281 -16.96 5.78 -13.68
N GLY A 282 -16.61 7.06 -13.87
CA GLY A 282 -17.48 8.20 -13.56
C GLY A 282 -17.78 8.36 -12.06
N LEU A 283 -16.90 7.88 -11.19
CA LEU A 283 -17.04 7.99 -9.74
C LEU A 283 -16.47 9.31 -9.19
N ILE A 284 -15.56 9.91 -9.94
CA ILE A 284 -15.07 11.29 -9.75
C ILE A 284 -15.16 12.04 -11.09
N VAL A 285 -14.98 13.36 -11.06
CA VAL A 285 -15.12 14.20 -12.26
C VAL A 285 -14.04 13.90 -13.30
N SER A 286 -14.37 14.12 -14.58
CA SER A 286 -13.43 14.00 -15.69
C SER A 286 -12.30 15.04 -15.58
N GLY A 287 -11.07 14.62 -15.90
CA GLY A 287 -9.85 15.42 -15.79
C GLY A 287 -9.17 15.36 -14.42
N ALA A 288 -9.71 14.61 -13.45
CA ALA A 288 -9.09 14.42 -12.14
C ALA A 288 -7.74 13.70 -12.25
N TYR A 289 -7.64 12.69 -13.11
CA TYR A 289 -6.40 11.97 -13.35
C TYR A 289 -5.28 12.87 -13.91
N GLU A 290 -5.61 13.68 -14.93
CA GLU A 290 -4.63 14.62 -15.53
C GLU A 290 -4.15 15.67 -14.53
N LYS A 291 -5.04 16.20 -13.69
CA LYS A 291 -4.67 17.11 -12.59
C LYS A 291 -3.73 16.42 -11.59
N ALA A 292 -4.08 15.18 -11.17
CA ALA A 292 -3.27 14.40 -10.23
C ALA A 292 -1.89 14.06 -10.81
N LEU A 293 -1.83 13.63 -12.06
CA LEU A 293 -0.57 13.34 -12.75
C LEU A 293 0.31 14.59 -12.87
N LYS A 294 -0.28 15.73 -13.28
CA LYS A 294 0.43 17.00 -13.34
C LYS A 294 0.98 17.43 -11.98
N ALA A 295 0.20 17.26 -10.91
CA ALA A 295 0.64 17.57 -9.57
C ALA A 295 1.85 16.72 -9.13
N VAL A 296 1.79 15.40 -9.35
CA VAL A 296 2.92 14.51 -8.98
C VAL A 296 4.16 14.82 -9.84
N LYS A 297 4.01 14.97 -11.15
CA LYS A 297 5.14 15.29 -12.05
C LYS A 297 5.72 16.68 -11.79
N GLY A 298 4.89 17.67 -11.43
CA GLY A 298 5.33 19.00 -11.06
C GLY A 298 6.17 19.05 -9.79
N GLY A 299 6.00 18.06 -8.90
CA GLY A 299 6.81 17.91 -7.69
C GLY A 299 8.19 17.28 -7.94
N PHE A 300 8.56 16.94 -9.18
CA PHE A 300 9.89 16.43 -9.49
C PHE A 300 10.93 17.56 -9.37
N ALA A 301 11.93 17.38 -8.52
CA ALA A 301 12.91 18.43 -8.22
C ALA A 301 13.81 18.75 -9.42
N GLY A 302 14.23 17.75 -10.20
CA GLY A 302 15.13 17.92 -11.34
C GLY A 302 16.50 18.48 -10.95
N SER A 303 17.20 19.07 -11.91
CA SER A 303 18.45 19.84 -11.70
C SER A 303 19.52 19.16 -10.83
N GLY A 304 19.69 17.84 -10.98
CA GLY A 304 20.66 17.04 -10.23
C GLY A 304 20.12 16.37 -8.97
N TYR A 305 18.84 16.58 -8.67
CA TYR A 305 18.12 15.89 -7.58
C TYR A 305 16.97 15.08 -8.19
N SER A 306 17.15 13.78 -8.28
CA SER A 306 16.21 12.85 -8.94
C SER A 306 15.08 12.41 -8.02
N PHE A 307 14.51 13.32 -7.22
CA PHE A 307 13.49 13.06 -6.20
C PHE A 307 12.22 13.87 -6.45
N TYR A 308 11.12 13.37 -5.92
CA TYR A 308 9.82 14.06 -5.89
C TYR A 308 9.63 14.79 -4.55
N ALA A 309 8.84 15.83 -4.56
CA ALA A 309 8.43 16.53 -3.36
C ALA A 309 7.74 15.59 -2.36
N TYR A 310 7.84 15.93 -1.09
CA TYR A 310 7.14 15.24 0.00
C TYR A 310 5.63 15.51 -0.06
N ALA A 311 5.26 16.79 -0.24
CA ALA A 311 3.87 17.22 -0.25
C ALA A 311 3.65 18.45 -1.14
N THR A 312 2.38 18.78 -1.44
CA THR A 312 1.98 20.12 -1.87
C THR A 312 1.73 21.00 -0.65
N SER A 313 1.93 22.33 -0.80
CA SER A 313 1.51 23.32 0.21
C SER A 313 0.14 23.86 -0.17
N GLY A 314 -0.93 23.20 0.26
CA GLY A 314 -2.31 23.49 -0.12
C GLY A 314 -2.93 22.39 -1.00
N ALA A 315 -3.89 22.78 -1.85
CA ALA A 315 -4.58 21.84 -2.73
C ALA A 315 -3.61 21.12 -3.67
N MET A 316 -3.98 19.93 -4.10
CA MET A 316 -3.16 19.05 -4.95
C MET A 316 -2.60 19.75 -6.20
N ASP A 317 -3.34 20.69 -6.77
CA ASP A 317 -3.00 21.39 -8.01
C ASP A 317 -2.52 22.85 -7.81
N CYS A 318 -2.13 23.23 -6.59
CA CYS A 318 -1.68 24.59 -6.28
C CYS A 318 -0.34 24.98 -6.96
N GLY A 319 0.52 24.00 -7.24
CA GLY A 319 1.83 24.22 -7.85
C GLY A 319 2.96 24.54 -6.85
N ASP A 320 2.65 24.64 -5.57
CA ASP A 320 3.63 24.85 -4.50
C ASP A 320 3.99 23.53 -3.82
N TYR A 321 5.29 23.29 -3.62
CA TYR A 321 5.80 21.99 -3.16
C TYR A 321 6.69 22.12 -1.95
N ILE A 322 6.61 21.11 -1.07
CA ILE A 322 7.44 20.92 0.11
C ILE A 322 8.31 19.70 -0.13
N TYR A 323 9.63 19.86 -0.13
CA TYR A 323 10.57 18.76 -0.38
C TYR A 323 11.05 18.08 0.89
N SER A 324 11.30 18.83 1.95
CA SER A 324 11.67 18.28 3.25
C SER A 324 10.43 17.80 4.00
N GLY A 325 10.47 16.56 4.46
CA GLY A 325 9.43 16.02 5.33
C GLY A 325 9.66 16.45 6.79
N LYS A 326 9.85 15.45 7.65
CA LYS A 326 10.02 15.64 9.11
C LYS A 326 11.39 16.15 9.51
N ASN A 327 12.40 16.03 8.64
CA ASN A 327 13.77 16.46 8.92
C ASN A 327 14.19 17.52 7.91
N ILE A 328 14.65 18.66 8.40
CA ILE A 328 15.15 19.76 7.57
C ILE A 328 16.31 19.24 6.71
N GLY A 329 16.32 19.59 5.43
CA GLY A 329 17.40 19.26 4.52
C GLY A 329 17.50 17.79 4.13
N SER A 330 16.47 17.00 4.37
CA SER A 330 16.44 15.60 3.94
C SER A 330 15.18 15.26 3.15
N ILE A 331 15.33 14.35 2.19
CA ILE A 331 14.25 13.73 1.44
C ILE A 331 13.83 12.44 2.15
N ASP A 332 12.54 12.29 2.44
CA ASP A 332 11.97 11.02 2.91
C ASP A 332 11.91 10.03 1.73
N ILE A 333 12.86 9.09 1.71
CA ILE A 333 13.00 8.13 0.61
C ILE A 333 11.85 7.11 0.62
N ALA A 334 11.31 6.74 1.78
CA ALA A 334 10.18 5.81 1.82
C ALA A 334 8.93 6.41 1.14
N GLN A 335 8.63 7.69 1.40
CA GLN A 335 7.55 8.40 0.72
C GLN A 335 7.86 8.62 -0.76
N ASN A 336 9.12 8.92 -1.08
CA ASN A 336 9.56 9.11 -2.45
C ASN A 336 9.39 7.83 -3.29
N VAL A 337 9.82 6.67 -2.78
CA VAL A 337 9.65 5.38 -3.43
C VAL A 337 8.16 5.03 -3.61
N LYS A 338 7.29 5.36 -2.64
CA LYS A 338 5.83 5.20 -2.81
C LYS A 338 5.29 6.09 -3.94
N THR A 339 5.77 7.34 -4.06
CA THR A 339 5.43 8.24 -5.17
C THR A 339 5.90 7.67 -6.52
N MET A 340 7.14 7.20 -6.58
CA MET A 340 7.69 6.54 -7.77
C MET A 340 6.89 5.31 -8.18
N LYS A 341 6.46 4.48 -7.22
CA LYS A 341 5.59 3.32 -7.48
C LYS A 341 4.26 3.76 -8.10
N ASN A 342 3.62 4.81 -7.58
CA ASN A 342 2.36 5.33 -8.12
C ASN A 342 2.52 5.81 -9.58
N LEU A 343 3.67 6.38 -9.93
CA LEU A 343 4.01 6.76 -11.31
C LEU A 343 4.32 5.54 -12.19
N ALA A 344 5.07 4.58 -11.66
CA ALA A 344 5.43 3.36 -12.40
C ALA A 344 4.19 2.54 -12.78
N GLU A 345 3.19 2.44 -11.89
CA GLU A 345 1.92 1.73 -12.14
C GLU A 345 1.14 2.30 -13.33
N VAL A 346 1.30 3.59 -13.63
CA VAL A 346 0.67 4.26 -14.79
C VAL A 346 1.64 4.50 -15.95
N LYS A 347 2.90 4.01 -15.85
CA LYS A 347 3.98 4.14 -16.86
C LYS A 347 4.45 5.58 -17.08
N GLU A 348 4.43 6.38 -16.04
CA GLU A 348 4.80 7.80 -16.06
C GLU A 348 6.01 8.12 -15.17
N LEU A 349 6.69 7.07 -14.64
CA LEU A 349 7.89 7.25 -13.81
C LEU A 349 9.02 7.83 -14.65
N ASP A 350 9.64 8.88 -14.11
CA ASP A 350 10.80 9.52 -14.71
C ASP A 350 12.03 8.61 -14.71
N SER A 351 12.79 8.62 -15.80
CA SER A 351 13.97 7.76 -15.96
C SER A 351 15.12 8.14 -15.03
N GLU A 352 15.25 9.42 -14.66
CA GLU A 352 16.31 9.90 -13.75
C GLU A 352 16.02 9.40 -12.33
N SER A 353 14.77 9.52 -11.85
CA SER A 353 14.37 8.98 -10.55
C SER A 353 14.54 7.47 -10.46
N PHE A 354 14.19 6.76 -11.53
CA PHE A 354 14.39 5.32 -11.58
C PHE A 354 15.88 4.95 -11.54
N ALA A 355 16.72 5.67 -12.30
CA ALA A 355 18.16 5.42 -12.32
C ALA A 355 18.81 5.68 -10.96
N GLU A 356 18.37 6.73 -10.23
CA GLU A 356 18.84 7.03 -8.87
C GLU A 356 18.51 5.89 -7.89
N LEU A 357 17.23 5.47 -7.85
CA LEU A 357 16.82 4.33 -7.02
C LEU A 357 17.62 3.06 -7.35
N LYS A 358 17.72 2.73 -8.65
CA LYS A 358 18.45 1.56 -9.11
C LYS A 358 19.93 1.66 -8.74
N GLY A 359 20.58 2.79 -9.01
CA GLY A 359 21.98 3.03 -8.71
C GLY A 359 22.28 2.85 -7.21
N ASN A 360 21.45 3.44 -6.34
CA ASN A 360 21.61 3.28 -4.91
C ASN A 360 21.45 1.82 -4.48
N VAL A 361 20.39 1.13 -4.91
CA VAL A 361 20.14 -0.27 -4.53
C VAL A 361 21.21 -1.21 -5.06
N MET A 362 21.65 -1.05 -6.31
CA MET A 362 22.69 -1.90 -6.89
C MET A 362 24.03 -1.74 -6.18
N ASN A 363 24.37 -0.52 -5.77
CA ASN A 363 25.62 -0.23 -5.07
C ASN A 363 25.61 -0.68 -3.61
N THR A 364 24.51 -0.43 -2.89
CA THR A 364 24.44 -0.63 -1.44
C THR A 364 23.67 -1.89 -1.03
N GLY A 365 22.80 -2.40 -1.87
CA GLY A 365 21.84 -3.46 -1.58
C GLY A 365 20.67 -3.01 -0.71
N ARG A 366 20.49 -1.71 -0.48
CA ARG A 366 19.51 -1.19 0.50
C ARG A 366 18.71 -0.02 -0.06
N ILE A 367 17.49 0.13 0.48
CA ILE A 367 16.72 1.37 0.41
C ILE A 367 16.82 2.02 1.79
N TYR A 368 17.31 3.25 1.84
CA TYR A 368 17.47 4.01 3.09
C TYR A 368 16.22 4.83 3.39
N THR A 369 16.09 5.30 4.63
CA THR A 369 14.95 6.14 5.04
C THR A 369 15.03 7.54 4.48
N GLU A 370 16.24 8.09 4.36
CA GLU A 370 16.44 9.50 4.04
C GLU A 370 17.67 9.71 3.15
N PHE A 371 17.60 10.76 2.34
CA PHE A 371 18.73 11.33 1.61
C PHE A 371 18.94 12.74 2.11
N VAL A 372 20.17 13.04 2.60
CA VAL A 372 20.52 14.36 3.15
C VAL A 372 21.04 15.25 2.05
N LEU A 373 20.29 16.31 1.71
CA LEU A 373 20.58 17.21 0.57
C LEU A 373 21.94 17.90 0.68
N LEU A 374 22.31 18.37 1.87
CA LEU A 374 23.57 19.07 2.09
C LEU A 374 24.82 18.21 1.89
N THR A 375 24.74 16.93 2.20
CA THR A 375 25.90 16.03 2.10
C THR A 375 25.88 15.17 0.86
N GLY A 376 24.73 15.09 0.17
CA GLY A 376 24.52 14.18 -0.95
C GLY A 376 24.57 12.70 -0.57
N ASN A 377 24.32 12.36 0.71
CA ASN A 377 24.45 11.00 1.22
C ASN A 377 23.12 10.47 1.75
N TYR A 378 22.95 9.16 1.61
CA TYR A 378 21.88 8.43 2.28
C TYR A 378 22.20 8.20 3.75
N THR A 379 21.17 8.18 4.61
CA THR A 379 21.32 7.80 6.04
C THR A 379 21.61 6.31 6.15
N GLY A 380 22.22 5.90 7.28
CA GLY A 380 22.49 4.48 7.55
C GLY A 380 21.27 3.64 7.93
N ILE A 381 20.08 4.22 8.04
CA ILE A 381 18.84 3.55 8.45
C ILE A 381 18.14 2.96 7.23
N GLU A 382 17.80 1.67 7.30
CA GLU A 382 17.14 0.93 6.23
C GLU A 382 15.63 1.13 6.26
N ALA A 383 15.03 1.48 5.10
CA ALA A 383 13.60 1.69 4.92
C ALA A 383 12.89 0.39 4.52
N MET A 384 12.71 -0.54 5.45
CA MET A 384 12.11 -1.86 5.17
C MET A 384 10.72 -1.78 4.52
N SER A 385 9.92 -0.78 4.88
CA SER A 385 8.58 -0.57 4.29
C SER A 385 8.62 -0.20 2.79
N ALA A 386 9.74 0.32 2.29
CA ALA A 386 9.89 0.73 0.89
C ALA A 386 10.27 -0.41 -0.06
N TYR A 387 10.72 -1.56 0.46
CA TYR A 387 11.13 -2.68 -0.40
C TYR A 387 9.99 -3.25 -1.23
N THR A 388 8.78 -3.32 -0.68
CA THR A 388 7.58 -3.78 -1.39
C THR A 388 7.27 -2.88 -2.60
N ASP A 389 7.34 -1.57 -2.39
CA ASP A 389 7.14 -0.58 -3.45
C ASP A 389 8.29 -0.62 -4.47
N GLY A 390 9.53 -0.83 -4.01
CA GLY A 390 10.71 -1.02 -4.87
C GLY A 390 10.61 -2.26 -5.77
N LEU A 391 10.14 -3.39 -5.23
CA LEU A 391 9.88 -4.60 -6.03
C LEU A 391 8.82 -4.35 -7.10
N MET A 392 7.75 -3.62 -6.77
CA MET A 392 6.72 -3.25 -7.75
C MET A 392 7.28 -2.32 -8.82
N ILE A 393 8.10 -1.32 -8.47
CA ILE A 393 8.78 -0.45 -9.43
C ILE A 393 9.65 -1.30 -10.38
N ALA A 394 10.50 -2.17 -9.84
CA ALA A 394 11.37 -3.02 -10.65
C ALA A 394 10.57 -3.88 -11.64
N TYR A 395 9.44 -4.46 -11.19
CA TYR A 395 8.53 -5.23 -12.04
C TYR A 395 7.91 -4.35 -13.13
N GLN A 396 7.36 -3.18 -12.80
CA GLN A 396 6.71 -2.28 -13.77
C GLN A 396 7.69 -1.73 -14.80
N MET A 397 8.95 -1.51 -14.42
CA MET A 397 10.01 -1.07 -15.29
C MET A 397 10.68 -2.22 -16.08
N GLY A 398 10.33 -3.48 -15.80
CA GLY A 398 10.90 -4.67 -16.44
C GLY A 398 12.36 -4.93 -16.02
N ASP A 399 12.81 -4.39 -14.89
CA ASP A 399 14.20 -4.47 -14.43
C ASP A 399 14.42 -5.65 -13.48
N LYS A 400 14.85 -6.78 -14.07
CA LYS A 400 15.07 -8.03 -13.34
C LYS A 400 16.23 -7.94 -12.34
N ASP A 401 17.29 -7.23 -12.68
CA ASP A 401 18.47 -7.10 -11.82
C ASP A 401 18.11 -6.37 -10.53
N LEU A 402 17.35 -5.27 -10.64
CA LEU A 402 16.85 -4.53 -9.48
C LEU A 402 15.90 -5.40 -8.64
N TYR A 403 14.99 -6.14 -9.29
CA TYR A 403 14.04 -7.01 -8.60
C TYR A 403 14.77 -8.14 -7.84
N GLU A 404 15.75 -8.78 -8.47
CA GLU A 404 16.57 -9.84 -7.86
C GLU A 404 17.36 -9.29 -6.66
N LYS A 405 17.98 -8.11 -6.82
CA LYS A 405 18.73 -7.46 -5.74
C LYS A 405 17.87 -7.12 -4.54
N LEU A 406 16.69 -6.57 -4.75
CA LEU A 406 15.74 -6.25 -3.68
C LEU A 406 15.19 -7.51 -3.01
N SER A 407 14.84 -8.52 -3.79
CA SER A 407 14.36 -9.79 -3.25
C SER A 407 15.44 -10.55 -2.47
N ASP A 408 16.72 -10.52 -2.92
CA ASP A 408 17.86 -11.06 -2.15
C ASP A 408 18.00 -10.36 -0.79
N THR A 409 17.88 -9.03 -0.77
CA THR A 409 18.00 -8.28 0.48
C THR A 409 16.86 -8.59 1.44
N LEU A 410 15.61 -8.63 0.97
CA LEU A 410 14.47 -9.08 1.77
C LEU A 410 14.59 -10.52 2.22
N GLY A 411 15.08 -11.40 1.34
CA GLY A 411 15.25 -12.82 1.61
C GLY A 411 16.20 -13.11 2.77
N LYS A 412 17.19 -12.26 3.00
CA LYS A 412 18.08 -12.30 4.18
C LYS A 412 17.33 -11.99 5.49
N ARG A 413 16.16 -11.37 5.39
CA ARG A 413 15.28 -11.05 6.51
C ARG A 413 14.13 -12.06 6.67
N VAL A 414 14.15 -13.16 5.93
CA VAL A 414 13.15 -14.23 6.09
C VAL A 414 13.59 -15.20 7.17
N ALA A 415 12.68 -15.54 8.08
CA ALA A 415 12.92 -16.57 9.09
C ALA A 415 12.96 -17.96 8.42
N THR A 416 14.13 -18.58 8.34
CA THR A 416 14.34 -19.85 7.64
C THR A 416 14.48 -21.07 8.57
N LYS A 417 14.61 -20.87 9.89
CA LYS A 417 14.72 -21.98 10.84
C LYS A 417 13.40 -22.72 10.97
N SER A 418 13.38 -24.02 10.70
CA SER A 418 12.19 -24.86 10.74
C SER A 418 11.47 -24.90 12.09
N THR A 419 12.20 -24.64 13.17
CA THR A 419 11.67 -24.57 14.55
C THR A 419 11.09 -23.20 14.90
N SER A 420 11.25 -22.19 14.03
CA SER A 420 10.67 -20.86 14.28
C SER A 420 9.15 -20.89 14.12
N PRO A 421 8.38 -20.32 15.07
CA PRO A 421 6.96 -20.13 14.89
C PRO A 421 6.64 -19.25 13.68
N ALA A 422 7.54 -18.31 13.34
CA ALA A 422 7.42 -17.35 12.24
C ALA A 422 8.18 -17.78 10.96
N LEU A 423 8.44 -19.08 10.78
CA LEU A 423 9.07 -19.62 9.57
C LEU A 423 8.44 -19.03 8.30
N TYR A 424 9.26 -18.56 7.37
CA TYR A 424 8.92 -17.87 6.12
C TYR A 424 8.43 -16.42 6.25
N MET A 425 8.31 -15.85 7.44
CA MET A 425 7.95 -14.44 7.61
C MET A 425 9.16 -13.52 7.55
N ILE A 426 8.94 -12.32 7.07
CA ILE A 426 9.94 -11.24 7.00
C ILE A 426 9.97 -10.54 8.35
N PHE A 427 11.18 -10.33 8.90
CA PHE A 427 11.39 -9.69 10.19
C PHE A 427 12.33 -8.47 10.10
N ARG A 428 12.20 -7.60 11.10
CA ARG A 428 13.23 -6.62 11.48
C ARG A 428 13.85 -7.01 12.81
N GLU A 429 15.12 -6.71 12.97
CA GLU A 429 15.78 -6.78 14.27
C GLU A 429 15.66 -5.42 14.95
N GLU A 430 15.03 -5.38 16.12
CA GLU A 430 14.84 -4.17 16.93
C GLU A 430 15.38 -4.42 18.34
N GLY A 431 16.65 -4.11 18.54
CA GLY A 431 17.39 -4.49 19.74
C GLY A 431 17.47 -6.02 19.87
N GLU A 432 16.98 -6.57 20.99
CA GLU A 432 16.96 -8.01 21.26
C GLU A 432 15.66 -8.69 20.79
N ARG A 433 14.94 -8.11 19.84
CA ARG A 433 13.62 -8.58 19.38
C ARG A 433 13.60 -8.77 17.87
N TYR A 434 12.82 -9.76 17.44
CA TYR A 434 12.45 -9.95 16.04
C TYR A 434 11.00 -9.53 15.86
N VAL A 435 10.78 -8.49 15.06
CA VAL A 435 9.45 -7.91 14.82
C VAL A 435 9.01 -8.21 13.40
N PHE A 436 7.84 -8.80 13.26
CA PHE A 436 7.22 -9.19 12.00
C PHE A 436 6.04 -8.27 11.73
N TYR A 437 6.25 -7.25 10.93
CA TYR A 437 5.20 -6.27 10.60
C TYR A 437 4.21 -6.81 9.59
N ALA A 438 2.92 -6.56 9.81
CA ALA A 438 1.83 -6.92 8.91
C ALA A 438 2.03 -6.31 7.52
N ARG A 439 2.34 -5.01 7.46
CA ARG A 439 2.59 -4.27 6.23
C ARG A 439 3.63 -4.92 5.33
N GLU A 440 4.77 -5.31 5.89
CA GLU A 440 5.87 -5.91 5.14
C GLU A 440 5.50 -7.31 4.64
N ASN A 441 4.90 -8.11 5.48
CA ASN A 441 4.55 -9.49 5.17
C ASN A 441 3.39 -9.58 4.16
N PHE A 442 2.29 -8.85 4.36
CA PHE A 442 1.18 -8.83 3.40
C PHE A 442 1.53 -8.07 2.13
N GLY A 443 2.25 -6.93 2.24
CA GLY A 443 2.72 -6.18 1.09
C GLY A 443 3.61 -7.02 0.18
N THR A 444 4.61 -7.70 0.74
CA THR A 444 5.48 -8.59 -0.02
C THR A 444 4.68 -9.72 -0.68
N ARG A 445 3.70 -10.32 0.01
CA ARG A 445 2.80 -11.32 -0.58
C ARG A 445 2.13 -10.80 -1.86
N LEU A 446 1.66 -9.55 -1.85
CA LEU A 446 0.94 -8.95 -2.98
C LEU A 446 1.83 -8.66 -4.20
N VAL A 447 3.12 -8.45 -3.99
CA VAL A 447 4.10 -8.13 -5.06
C VAL A 447 5.01 -9.29 -5.44
N THR A 448 4.80 -10.47 -4.87
CA THR A 448 5.55 -11.70 -5.18
C THR A 448 4.63 -12.88 -5.55
N SER A 449 3.36 -12.62 -5.82
CA SER A 449 2.36 -13.64 -6.16
C SER A 449 1.83 -13.54 -7.58
#